data_9f5399b28d1340e9e6ab706bae8e3402
#
_entry.id   9f5399b28d1340e9e6ab706bae8e3402
#
_cell.length_a   1.000
_cell.length_b   1.000
_cell.length_c   1.000
_cell.angle_alpha   90.00
_cell.angle_beta   90.00
_cell.angle_gamma   90.00
#
_symmetry.space_group_name_H-M   'P 1'
#
loop_
_entity.id
_entity.type
_entity.pdbx_description
1 polymer ?
#
loop_
_entity_poly.entity_id
_entity_poly.type
_entity_poly.pdbx_seq_one_letter_code
_entity_poly.pdbx_strand_id
1 'polypeptide(L)'
;LLSTYHEKVPFVKGIAERTSSHAKEHGVIRTWLGRKCRFDMWEPVSYGYNKAMSLQDAQKEYGSKNRLRRAFTYKALNKLIQGSSADQTKKAMIECYKEGLCPTLTVHDELCFNIQNQEQSDKIVDIMSNCIPGLKVPFEVDAELGNNWGEVG
;
A
#
# COMPACT_ATOMS: atom_id res chain seq x y z
N LEU A 1 22.81 -6.24 11.80
CA LEU A 1 22.01 -6.43 10.57
C LEU A 1 21.22 -5.18 10.21
N LEU A 2 20.41 -4.61 11.12
CA LEU A 2 19.64 -3.36 10.88
C LEU A 2 20.53 -2.13 10.68
N SER A 3 21.63 -1.99 11.46
CA SER A 3 22.59 -0.89 11.29
C SER A 3 23.24 -0.95 9.90
N THR A 4 23.72 -2.11 9.50
CA THR A 4 24.32 -2.34 8.18
C THR A 4 23.35 -2.06 7.03
N TYR A 5 22.07 -2.41 7.21
CA TYR A 5 21.03 -2.08 6.22
C TYR A 5 20.84 -0.56 6.10
N HIS A 6 20.73 0.15 7.23
CA HIS A 6 20.56 1.61 7.22
C HIS A 6 21.79 2.37 6.68
N GLU A 7 23.00 1.81 6.85
CA GLU A 7 24.21 2.36 6.23
C GLU A 7 24.21 2.21 4.72
N LYS A 8 23.77 1.04 4.22
CA LYS A 8 23.71 0.77 2.77
C LYS A 8 22.54 1.46 2.06
N VAL A 9 21.42 1.69 2.76
CA VAL A 9 20.20 2.27 2.18
C VAL A 9 19.66 3.39 3.10
N PRO A 10 20.42 4.48 3.30
CA PRO A 10 20.13 5.49 4.30
C PRO A 10 18.81 6.25 4.05
N PHE A 11 18.39 6.36 2.78
CA PHE A 11 17.15 7.05 2.42
C PHE A 11 15.89 6.36 2.97
N VAL A 12 15.90 5.04 3.17
CA VAL A 12 14.74 4.29 3.70
C VAL A 12 14.40 4.76 5.12
N LYS A 13 15.42 4.94 5.97
CA LYS A 13 15.23 5.47 7.33
C LYS A 13 14.61 6.87 7.29
N GLY A 14 15.15 7.75 6.46
CA GLY A 14 14.65 9.11 6.30
C GLY A 14 13.20 9.17 5.79
N ILE A 15 12.82 8.31 4.85
CA ILE A 15 11.43 8.20 4.38
C ILE A 15 10.52 7.71 5.52
N ALA A 16 10.94 6.68 6.26
CA ALA A 16 10.16 6.12 7.36
C ALA A 16 9.89 7.16 8.46
N GLU A 17 10.92 7.91 8.86
CA GLU A 17 10.81 8.97 9.85
C GLU A 17 9.89 10.11 9.38
N ARG A 18 10.07 10.61 8.17
CA ARG A 18 9.21 11.66 7.58
C ARG A 18 7.75 11.21 7.49
N THR A 19 7.50 10.00 6.99
CA THR A 19 6.14 9.47 6.84
C THR A 19 5.47 9.26 8.19
N SER A 20 6.22 8.74 9.18
CA SER A 20 5.72 8.57 10.55
C SER A 20 5.42 9.92 11.22
N SER A 21 6.31 10.90 11.09
CA SER A 21 6.10 12.25 11.61
C SER A 21 4.89 12.93 10.99
N HIS A 22 4.74 12.85 9.69
CA HIS A 22 3.57 13.36 8.98
C HIS A 22 2.26 12.70 9.48
N ALA A 23 2.26 11.37 9.66
CA ALA A 23 1.11 10.65 10.20
C ALA A 23 0.79 11.06 11.64
N LYS A 24 1.80 11.32 12.48
CA LYS A 24 1.61 11.82 13.86
C LYS A 24 0.96 13.21 13.88
N GLU A 25 1.44 14.10 13.05
CA GLU A 25 1.00 15.49 13.00
C GLU A 25 -0.41 15.61 12.36
N HIS A 26 -0.56 15.08 11.15
CA HIS A 26 -1.77 15.29 10.34
C HIS A 26 -2.82 14.19 10.48
N GLY A 27 -2.47 13.01 11.04
CA GLY A 27 -3.37 11.87 11.20
C GLY A 27 -3.72 11.18 9.89
N VAL A 28 -3.04 11.47 8.81
CA VAL A 28 -3.31 10.91 7.49
C VAL A 28 -2.04 10.85 6.65
N ILE A 29 -1.92 9.82 5.84
CA ILE A 29 -0.98 9.77 4.70
C ILE A 29 -1.78 9.53 3.43
N ARG A 30 -1.17 9.81 2.28
CA ARG A 30 -1.77 9.53 0.97
C ARG A 30 -0.88 8.60 0.18
N THR A 31 -1.50 7.62 -0.47
CA THR A 31 -0.84 6.76 -1.44
C THR A 31 -0.48 7.56 -2.70
N TRP A 32 0.25 6.92 -3.62
CA TRP A 32 0.64 7.54 -4.90
C TRP A 32 -0.57 8.11 -5.68
N LEU A 33 -1.68 7.38 -5.72
CA LEU A 33 -2.91 7.84 -6.40
C LEU A 33 -3.83 8.67 -5.50
N GLY A 34 -3.36 9.13 -4.34
CA GLY A 34 -4.05 10.08 -3.46
C GLY A 34 -5.03 9.46 -2.48
N ARG A 35 -5.16 8.13 -2.41
CA ARG A 35 -6.01 7.45 -1.43
C ARG A 35 -5.52 7.72 -0.01
N LYS A 36 -6.46 8.11 0.87
CA LYS A 36 -6.16 8.45 2.27
C LYS A 36 -6.08 7.21 3.15
N CYS A 37 -4.98 7.09 3.89
CA CYS A 37 -4.83 6.16 5.00
C CYS A 37 -4.84 6.96 6.30
N ARG A 38 -5.86 6.75 7.16
CA ARG A 38 -6.07 7.52 8.39
C ARG A 38 -5.46 6.84 9.61
N PHE A 39 -5.10 7.68 10.61
CA PHE A 39 -4.58 7.29 11.92
C PHE A 39 -5.46 7.97 12.99
N ASP A 40 -6.70 7.50 13.11
CA ASP A 40 -7.73 8.11 13.97
C ASP A 40 -7.80 7.49 15.35
N MET A 41 -7.00 6.43 15.61
CA MET A 41 -6.90 5.81 16.93
C MET A 41 -5.83 6.50 17.78
N TRP A 42 -6.07 6.50 19.09
CA TRP A 42 -5.21 7.18 20.06
C TRP A 42 -4.82 6.24 21.20
N GLU A 43 -3.64 6.48 21.78
CA GLU A 43 -3.08 5.75 22.90
C GLU A 43 -2.34 6.71 23.84
N PRO A 44 -2.14 6.37 25.13
CA PRO A 44 -1.36 7.19 26.03
C PRO A 44 0.12 7.22 25.63
N VAL A 45 0.80 8.32 25.96
CA VAL A 45 2.25 8.47 25.72
C VAL A 45 3.08 7.58 26.65
N SER A 46 2.50 7.12 27.75
CA SER A 46 3.18 6.27 28.75
C SER A 46 3.61 4.92 28.18
N TYR A 47 4.71 4.39 28.73
CA TYR A 47 5.17 3.04 28.39
C TYR A 47 4.20 1.97 28.92
N GLY A 48 3.97 0.92 28.11
CA GLY A 48 3.14 -0.21 28.46
C GLY A 48 2.32 -0.70 27.27
N TYR A 49 1.63 -1.83 27.46
CA TYR A 49 0.66 -2.33 26.48
C TYR A 49 -0.62 -1.51 26.58
N ASN A 50 -0.82 -0.62 25.62
CA ASN A 50 -1.97 0.27 25.59
C ASN A 50 -2.93 -0.14 24.47
N LYS A 51 -4.22 -0.17 24.77
CA LYS A 51 -5.25 -0.38 23.78
C LYS A 51 -5.50 0.93 23.02
N ALA A 52 -5.32 0.88 21.70
CA ALA A 52 -5.69 2.03 20.86
C ALA A 52 -7.22 2.16 20.79
N MET A 53 -7.74 3.38 20.96
CA MET A 53 -9.16 3.68 21.01
C MET A 53 -9.49 5.02 20.33
N SER A 54 -10.76 5.39 20.26
CA SER A 54 -11.17 6.69 19.75
C SER A 54 -10.58 7.83 20.62
N LEU A 55 -10.46 9.04 20.07
CA LEU A 55 -9.99 10.18 20.83
C LEU A 55 -10.86 10.46 22.06
N GLN A 56 -12.18 10.33 21.90
CA GLN A 56 -13.12 10.58 23.00
C GLN A 56 -12.95 9.59 24.15
N ASP A 57 -12.81 8.31 23.84
CA ASP A 57 -12.62 7.25 24.84
C ASP A 57 -11.24 7.37 25.49
N ALA A 58 -10.20 7.66 24.71
CA ALA A 58 -8.86 7.89 25.23
C ALA A 58 -8.79 9.09 26.18
N GLN A 59 -9.54 10.15 25.88
CA GLN A 59 -9.62 11.31 26.78
C GLN A 59 -10.37 11.00 28.08
N LYS A 60 -11.41 10.18 28.03
CA LYS A 60 -12.14 9.73 29.24
C LYS A 60 -11.25 8.86 30.13
N GLU A 61 -10.47 7.97 29.54
CA GLU A 61 -9.67 7.00 30.28
C GLU A 61 -8.34 7.57 30.78
N TYR A 62 -7.64 8.35 29.96
CA TYR A 62 -6.27 8.84 30.23
C TYR A 62 -6.16 10.34 30.46
N GLY A 63 -7.24 11.09 30.37
CA GLY A 63 -7.31 12.53 30.61
C GLY A 63 -6.96 13.36 29.38
N SER A 64 -6.29 14.51 29.55
CA SER A 64 -6.12 15.53 28.52
C SER A 64 -5.36 15.03 27.27
N LYS A 65 -5.64 15.63 26.12
CA LYS A 65 -5.02 15.34 24.81
C LYS A 65 -3.49 15.38 24.84
N ASN A 66 -2.88 16.18 25.71
CA ASN A 66 -1.42 16.30 25.84
C ASN A 66 -0.73 15.02 26.35
N ARG A 67 -1.48 14.09 26.93
CA ARG A 67 -1.00 12.77 27.36
C ARG A 67 -1.27 11.66 26.34
N LEU A 68 -1.82 12.02 25.19
CA LEU A 68 -2.22 11.09 24.15
C LEU A 68 -1.40 11.30 22.88
N ARG A 69 -1.15 10.23 22.17
CA ARG A 69 -0.54 10.24 20.83
C ARG A 69 -1.38 9.40 19.87
N ARG A 70 -1.25 9.66 18.57
CA ARG A 70 -1.88 8.82 17.54
C ARG A 70 -1.23 7.44 17.53
N ALA A 71 -2.06 6.41 17.58
CA ALA A 71 -1.63 5.01 17.54
C ALA A 71 -1.19 4.58 16.12
N PHE A 72 -0.35 3.57 16.06
CA PHE A 72 0.08 2.88 14.83
C PHE A 72 0.82 3.74 13.80
N THR A 73 1.26 4.93 14.14
CA THR A 73 1.96 5.82 13.20
C THR A 73 3.30 5.26 12.71
N TYR A 74 3.90 4.32 13.45
CA TYR A 74 5.08 3.58 13.03
C TYR A 74 4.83 2.68 11.81
N LYS A 75 3.56 2.34 11.52
CA LYS A 75 3.15 1.57 10.32
C LYS A 75 2.96 2.47 9.09
N ALA A 76 3.20 3.78 9.19
CA ALA A 76 2.87 4.73 8.14
C ALA A 76 3.59 4.44 6.83
N LEU A 77 4.90 4.13 6.86
CA LEU A 77 5.64 3.76 5.65
C LEU A 77 5.08 2.50 5.00
N ASN A 78 4.84 1.45 5.81
CA ASN A 78 4.27 0.21 5.29
C ASN A 78 2.89 0.44 4.64
N LYS A 79 2.01 1.21 5.29
CA LYS A 79 0.72 1.59 4.71
C LYS A 79 0.85 2.42 3.42
N LEU A 80 1.86 3.28 3.34
CA LEU A 80 2.15 4.05 2.13
C LEU A 80 2.54 3.12 0.97
N ILE A 81 3.52 2.25 1.18
CA ILE A 81 4.03 1.34 0.15
C ILE A 81 2.97 0.33 -0.27
N GLN A 82 2.44 -0.47 0.66
CA GLN A 82 1.41 -1.47 0.34
C GLN A 82 0.13 -0.85 -0.21
N GLY A 83 -0.25 0.33 0.31
CA GLY A 83 -1.40 1.04 -0.21
C GLY A 83 -1.19 1.51 -1.65
N SER A 84 0.00 1.98 -1.99
CA SER A 84 0.32 2.40 -3.36
C SER A 84 0.41 1.21 -4.32
N SER A 85 0.94 0.06 -3.87
CA SER A 85 0.92 -1.19 -4.63
C SER A 85 -0.51 -1.65 -4.93
N ALA A 86 -1.38 -1.67 -3.92
CA ALA A 86 -2.79 -2.00 -4.11
C ALA A 86 -3.54 -1.01 -5.04
N ASP A 87 -3.12 0.24 -5.07
CA ASP A 87 -3.68 1.23 -6.01
C ASP A 87 -3.25 0.94 -7.45
N GLN A 88 -2.01 0.47 -7.66
CA GLN A 88 -1.51 0.05 -8.97
C GLN A 88 -2.35 -1.12 -9.52
N THR A 89 -2.53 -2.20 -8.76
CA THR A 89 -3.34 -3.34 -9.17
C THR A 89 -4.76 -2.92 -9.54
N LYS A 90 -5.40 -2.07 -8.72
CA LYS A 90 -6.75 -1.55 -9.00
C LYS A 90 -6.79 -0.66 -10.24
N LYS A 91 -5.75 0.14 -10.45
CA LYS A 91 -5.66 0.98 -11.66
C LYS A 91 -5.49 0.11 -12.90
N ALA A 92 -4.64 -0.91 -12.83
CA ALA A 92 -4.47 -1.89 -13.89
C ALA A 92 -5.79 -2.58 -14.26
N MET A 93 -6.55 -3.05 -13.26
CA MET A 93 -7.89 -3.63 -13.48
C MET A 93 -8.81 -2.68 -14.26
N ILE A 94 -8.83 -1.41 -13.89
CA ILE A 94 -9.68 -0.40 -14.54
C ILE A 94 -9.24 -0.18 -15.99
N GLU A 95 -7.95 -0.07 -16.23
CA GLU A 95 -7.44 0.17 -17.59
C GLU A 95 -7.63 -1.07 -18.48
N CYS A 96 -7.39 -2.28 -17.98
CA CYS A 96 -7.71 -3.51 -18.68
C CYS A 96 -9.21 -3.60 -19.04
N TYR A 97 -10.08 -3.28 -18.08
CA TYR A 97 -11.54 -3.29 -18.31
C TYR A 97 -11.97 -2.29 -19.40
N LYS A 98 -11.38 -1.12 -19.47
CA LYS A 98 -11.66 -0.13 -20.54
C LYS A 98 -11.28 -0.63 -21.93
N GLU A 99 -10.27 -1.48 -22.01
CA GLU A 99 -9.82 -2.14 -23.25
C GLU A 99 -10.58 -3.44 -23.58
N GLY A 100 -11.65 -3.73 -22.83
CA GLY A 100 -12.46 -4.94 -23.00
C GLY A 100 -11.83 -6.22 -22.41
N LEU A 101 -10.74 -6.09 -21.67
CA LEU A 101 -10.05 -7.18 -21.00
C LEU A 101 -10.52 -7.23 -19.53
N CYS A 102 -11.48 -8.10 -19.25
CA CYS A 102 -12.09 -8.19 -17.94
C CYS A 102 -11.34 -9.21 -17.06
N PRO A 103 -10.71 -8.79 -15.93
CA PRO A 103 -10.13 -9.75 -15.00
C PRO A 103 -11.24 -10.59 -14.34
N THR A 104 -11.02 -11.89 -14.27
CA THR A 104 -11.99 -12.86 -13.72
C THR A 104 -11.76 -13.11 -12.23
N LEU A 105 -10.51 -12.99 -11.77
CA LEU A 105 -10.13 -13.20 -10.38
C LEU A 105 -8.95 -12.31 -10.01
N THR A 106 -8.88 -11.94 -8.74
CA THR A 106 -7.77 -11.22 -8.14
C THR A 106 -7.25 -11.99 -6.93
N VAL A 107 -5.97 -12.30 -6.91
CA VAL A 107 -5.30 -12.96 -5.79
C VAL A 107 -4.09 -12.10 -5.38
N HIS A 108 -4.17 -11.42 -4.25
CA HIS A 108 -3.15 -10.47 -3.78
C HIS A 108 -2.83 -9.38 -4.82
N ASP A 109 -1.68 -9.45 -5.47
CA ASP A 109 -1.16 -8.58 -6.53
C ASP A 109 -1.31 -9.18 -7.94
N GLU A 110 -1.85 -10.39 -8.05
CA GLU A 110 -2.11 -11.09 -9.30
C GLU A 110 -3.50 -10.79 -9.85
N LEU A 111 -3.59 -10.74 -11.17
CA LEU A 111 -4.83 -10.64 -11.92
C LEU A 111 -4.96 -11.81 -12.90
N CYS A 112 -6.04 -12.57 -12.79
CA CYS A 112 -6.32 -13.67 -13.71
C CYS A 112 -7.30 -13.22 -14.78
N PHE A 113 -7.04 -13.61 -16.03
CA PHE A 113 -7.84 -13.28 -17.19
C PHE A 113 -8.15 -14.52 -18.00
N ASN A 114 -9.34 -14.56 -18.62
CA ASN A 114 -9.61 -15.48 -19.71
C ASN A 114 -9.24 -14.79 -21.03
N ILE A 115 -8.21 -15.27 -21.69
CA ILE A 115 -7.70 -14.70 -22.93
C ILE A 115 -7.86 -15.68 -24.11
N GLN A 116 -7.88 -15.15 -25.32
CA GLN A 116 -8.06 -15.95 -26.55
C GLN A 116 -6.74 -16.13 -27.33
N ASN A 117 -5.77 -15.25 -27.13
CA ASN A 117 -4.51 -15.24 -27.88
C ASN A 117 -3.40 -14.52 -27.13
N GLN A 118 -2.18 -14.67 -27.60
CA GLN A 118 -0.98 -14.05 -27.03
C GLN A 118 -1.04 -12.52 -27.08
N GLU A 119 -1.64 -11.92 -28.10
CA GLU A 119 -1.76 -10.45 -28.23
C GLU A 119 -2.51 -9.84 -27.05
N GLN A 120 -3.57 -10.50 -26.55
CA GLN A 120 -4.29 -10.06 -25.36
C GLN A 120 -3.41 -10.14 -24.10
N SER A 121 -2.60 -11.18 -23.96
CA SER A 121 -1.64 -11.30 -22.86
C SER A 121 -0.62 -10.16 -22.88
N ASP A 122 0.00 -9.92 -24.02
CA ASP A 122 1.00 -8.85 -24.18
C ASP A 122 0.40 -7.48 -23.89
N LYS A 123 -0.84 -7.25 -24.31
CA LYS A 123 -1.58 -6.01 -24.02
C LYS A 123 -1.87 -5.85 -22.53
N ILE A 124 -2.24 -6.92 -21.83
CA ILE A 124 -2.46 -6.90 -20.37
C ILE A 124 -1.16 -6.55 -19.65
N VAL A 125 -0.05 -7.19 -20.01
CA VAL A 125 1.27 -6.93 -19.44
C VAL A 125 1.67 -5.47 -19.64
N ASP A 126 1.49 -4.92 -20.85
CA ASP A 126 1.79 -3.52 -21.13
C ASP A 126 0.95 -2.55 -20.27
N ILE A 127 -0.36 -2.80 -20.19
CA ILE A 127 -1.26 -1.99 -19.35
C ILE A 127 -0.84 -2.06 -17.88
N MET A 128 -0.60 -3.24 -17.35
CA MET A 128 -0.22 -3.43 -15.95
C MET A 128 1.12 -2.76 -15.61
N SER A 129 2.08 -2.84 -16.52
CA SER A 129 3.41 -2.23 -16.37
C SER A 129 3.37 -0.71 -16.43
N ASN A 130 2.46 -0.11 -17.20
CA ASN A 130 2.45 1.31 -17.53
C ASN A 130 1.25 2.08 -16.96
N CYS A 131 0.35 1.46 -16.18
CA CYS A 131 -0.88 2.11 -15.70
C CYS A 131 -0.66 3.25 -14.70
N ILE A 132 0.51 3.36 -14.07
CA ILE A 132 0.84 4.45 -13.14
C ILE A 132 1.64 5.54 -13.83
N PRO A 133 1.06 6.72 -14.07
CA PRO A 133 1.78 7.79 -14.72
C PRO A 133 2.89 8.37 -13.84
N GLY A 134 4.05 8.65 -14.43
CA GLY A 134 5.18 9.31 -13.77
C GLY A 134 5.97 8.43 -12.79
N LEU A 135 5.74 7.14 -12.76
CA LEU A 135 6.57 6.21 -12.01
C LEU A 135 7.94 6.11 -12.70
N LYS A 136 9.02 6.38 -11.94
CA LYS A 136 10.40 6.37 -12.46
C LYS A 136 11.04 4.98 -12.43
N VAL A 137 10.50 4.08 -11.63
CA VAL A 137 10.96 2.71 -11.49
C VAL A 137 10.09 1.85 -12.41
N PRO A 138 10.67 1.01 -13.29
CA PRO A 138 9.90 0.10 -14.11
C PRO A 138 9.10 -0.86 -13.23
N PHE A 139 7.87 -1.13 -13.64
CA PHE A 139 7.01 -2.12 -13.01
C PHE A 139 7.07 -3.37 -13.89
N GLU A 140 7.81 -4.38 -13.44
CA GLU A 140 7.89 -5.65 -14.15
C GLU A 140 6.67 -6.49 -13.81
N VAL A 141 6.04 -7.07 -14.83
CA VAL A 141 4.88 -7.95 -14.74
C VAL A 141 5.22 -9.26 -15.41
N ASP A 142 5.21 -10.33 -14.64
CA ASP A 142 5.33 -11.69 -15.15
C ASP A 142 3.95 -12.19 -15.56
N ALA A 143 3.88 -12.87 -16.72
CA ALA A 143 2.66 -13.47 -17.24
C ALA A 143 2.88 -14.95 -17.51
N GLU A 144 2.02 -15.78 -16.96
CA GLU A 144 1.99 -17.21 -17.18
C GLU A 144 0.70 -17.60 -17.90
N LEU A 145 0.79 -18.53 -18.84
CA LEU A 145 -0.32 -18.99 -19.65
C LEU A 145 -0.52 -20.50 -19.48
N GLY A 146 -1.76 -20.91 -19.27
CA GLY A 146 -2.15 -22.31 -19.15
C GLY A 146 -3.62 -22.51 -19.48
N ASN A 147 -4.03 -23.75 -19.75
CA ASN A 147 -5.42 -24.07 -20.02
C ASN A 147 -6.30 -24.09 -18.77
N ASN A 148 -5.68 -24.14 -17.62
CA ASN A 148 -6.32 -24.11 -16.31
C ASN A 148 -5.33 -23.61 -15.25
N TRP A 149 -5.85 -23.26 -14.10
CA TRP A 149 -5.04 -22.69 -13.01
C TRP A 149 -4.00 -23.66 -12.39
N GLY A 150 -4.13 -24.94 -12.59
CA GLY A 150 -3.15 -25.94 -12.14
C GLY A 150 -1.91 -26.04 -13.04
N GLU A 151 -1.91 -25.38 -14.20
CA GLU A 151 -0.80 -25.32 -15.15
C GLU A 151 0.03 -24.03 -15.01
N VAL A 152 -0.45 -23.06 -14.22
CA VAL A 152 0.20 -21.78 -13.93
C VAL A 152 0.52 -21.71 -12.45
N GLY A 153 1.74 -21.27 -12.08
CA GLY A 153 2.20 -21.15 -10.68
C GLY A 153 3.52 -21.80 -10.38
#